data_4502a3c6fd3368ec19ae4b99386b76eb
#
_entry.id   4502a3c6fd3368ec19ae4b99386b76eb
#
_cell.length_a   1.000
_cell.length_b   1.000
_cell.length_c   1.000
_cell.angle_alpha   90.00
_cell.angle_beta   90.00
_cell.angle_gamma   90.00
#
_symmetry.space_group_name_H-M   'P 1'
#
loop_
_entity.id
_entity.type
_entity.pdbx_description
1 polymer ?
#
loop_
_entity_poly.entity_id
_entity_poly.type
_entity_poly.pdbx_seq_one_letter_code
_entity_poly.pdbx_strand_id
1 'polypeptide(L)'
;VIDEAALGRLFEKLDNLAEGDIVVLAGSVPESLPSDIYSRIMARLSGCGVQFAVDASGSLLRGVLPYRPFLIKPNHHELGELFGEKALSDDDVVRLAEKLRGEGARNVLVSRAGDGAILLDENGKVYKIGAAKGTVINSVGAGDSMLAGFLAGWLKTGDYAHALALGAAAGSATAFSAGIGSRELVEKLSKNAINPKNN
;
A
#
# COMPACT_ATOMS: atom_id res chain seq x y z
N VAL A 1 -10.17 -18.25 -17.45
CA VAL A 1 -8.80 -18.82 -17.35
C VAL A 1 -7.87 -17.90 -18.11
N ILE A 2 -6.80 -17.45 -17.45
CA ILE A 2 -5.73 -16.67 -18.10
C ILE A 2 -4.78 -17.68 -18.72
N ASP A 3 -4.59 -17.61 -20.04
CA ASP A 3 -3.69 -18.49 -20.78
C ASP A 3 -2.25 -17.93 -20.86
N GLU A 4 -1.32 -18.77 -21.30
CA GLU A 4 0.09 -18.38 -21.45
C GLU A 4 0.28 -17.21 -22.43
N ALA A 5 -0.55 -17.11 -23.48
CA ALA A 5 -0.48 -16.01 -24.43
C ALA A 5 -0.88 -14.67 -23.79
N ALA A 6 -1.90 -14.68 -22.90
CA ALA A 6 -2.30 -13.50 -22.15
C ALA A 6 -1.21 -13.08 -21.15
N LEU A 7 -0.59 -14.06 -20.48
CA LEU A 7 0.54 -13.80 -19.59
C LEU A 7 1.75 -13.26 -20.37
N GLY A 8 2.04 -13.80 -21.55
CA GLY A 8 3.09 -13.29 -22.45
C GLY A 8 2.86 -11.82 -22.79
N ARG A 9 1.65 -11.46 -23.21
CA ARG A 9 1.27 -10.06 -23.51
C ARG A 9 1.41 -9.13 -22.30
N LEU A 10 1.16 -9.62 -21.07
CA LEU A 10 1.42 -8.85 -19.87
C LEU A 10 2.91 -8.53 -19.72
N PHE A 11 3.77 -9.53 -19.87
CA PHE A 11 5.23 -9.33 -19.77
C PHE A 11 5.76 -8.42 -20.87
N GLU A 12 5.28 -8.52 -22.11
CA GLU A 12 5.62 -7.59 -23.19
C GLU A 12 5.27 -6.14 -22.87
N LYS A 13 4.13 -5.91 -22.18
CA LYS A 13 3.77 -4.56 -21.71
C LYS A 13 4.70 -4.07 -20.60
N LEU A 14 5.06 -4.96 -19.68
CA LEU A 14 5.98 -4.64 -18.58
C LEU A 14 7.39 -4.30 -19.10
N ASP A 15 7.84 -4.90 -20.20
CA ASP A 15 9.13 -4.62 -20.81
C ASP A 15 9.27 -3.18 -21.35
N ASN A 16 8.16 -2.45 -21.50
CA ASN A 16 8.17 -1.04 -21.92
C ASN A 16 8.31 -0.07 -20.74
N LEU A 17 8.37 -0.56 -19.51
CA LEU A 17 8.55 0.26 -18.33
C LEU A 17 10.02 0.67 -18.16
N ALA A 18 10.23 1.87 -17.60
CA ALA A 18 11.53 2.48 -17.48
C ALA A 18 11.77 3.03 -16.05
N GLU A 19 12.98 3.53 -15.83
CA GLU A 19 13.33 4.22 -14.59
C GLU A 19 12.36 5.35 -14.27
N GLY A 20 11.87 5.36 -13.03
CA GLY A 20 10.88 6.32 -12.53
C GLY A 20 9.44 5.85 -12.61
N ASP A 21 9.14 4.77 -13.35
CA ASP A 21 7.81 4.18 -13.35
C ASP A 21 7.54 3.45 -12.01
N ILE A 22 6.26 3.44 -11.60
CA ILE A 22 5.80 2.69 -10.43
C ILE A 22 4.82 1.62 -10.89
N VAL A 23 5.13 0.37 -10.58
CA VAL A 23 4.22 -0.77 -10.76
C VAL A 23 3.49 -1.05 -9.45
N VAL A 24 2.18 -1.06 -9.50
CA VAL A 24 1.32 -1.46 -8.38
C VAL A 24 0.91 -2.92 -8.58
N LEU A 25 1.28 -3.78 -7.64
CA LEU A 25 0.87 -5.17 -7.56
C LEU A 25 -0.14 -5.30 -6.43
N ALA A 26 -1.42 -5.44 -6.77
CA ALA A 26 -2.51 -5.45 -5.80
C ALA A 26 -3.54 -6.56 -6.11
N GLY A 27 -4.25 -6.99 -5.08
CA GLY A 27 -5.33 -7.96 -5.17
C GLY A 27 -4.86 -9.42 -5.12
N SER A 28 -5.83 -10.32 -5.33
CA SER A 28 -5.59 -11.78 -5.34
C SER A 28 -5.10 -12.26 -6.70
N VAL A 29 -4.23 -13.26 -6.68
CA VAL A 29 -3.78 -13.95 -7.90
C VAL A 29 -4.79 -15.04 -8.27
N PRO A 30 -5.34 -15.02 -9.50
CA PRO A 30 -6.20 -16.11 -9.98
C PRO A 30 -5.47 -17.46 -9.96
N GLU A 31 -6.18 -18.56 -9.63
CA GLU A 31 -5.63 -19.92 -9.60
C GLU A 31 -4.99 -20.37 -10.93
N SER A 32 -5.43 -19.76 -12.05
CA SER A 32 -4.85 -20.02 -13.37
C SER A 32 -3.46 -19.43 -13.60
N LEU A 33 -2.97 -18.58 -12.67
CA LEU A 33 -1.64 -18.00 -12.72
C LEU A 33 -0.71 -18.66 -11.69
N PRO A 34 0.61 -18.63 -11.93
CA PRO A 34 1.58 -19.06 -10.93
C PRO A 34 1.41 -18.24 -9.63
N SER A 35 1.43 -18.93 -8.49
CA SER A 35 1.29 -18.29 -7.17
C SER A 35 2.42 -17.29 -6.85
N ASP A 36 3.54 -17.37 -7.58
CA ASP A 36 4.70 -16.49 -7.47
C ASP A 36 4.75 -15.38 -8.55
N ILE A 37 3.61 -15.10 -9.24
CA ILE A 37 3.57 -14.15 -10.35
C ILE A 37 4.12 -12.77 -9.99
N TYR A 38 3.85 -12.27 -8.77
CA TYR A 38 4.38 -10.98 -8.31
C TYR A 38 5.91 -10.98 -8.25
N SER A 39 6.50 -12.04 -7.70
CA SER A 39 7.95 -12.24 -7.67
C SER A 39 8.55 -12.32 -9.08
N ARG A 40 7.87 -13.00 -10.01
CA ARG A 40 8.31 -13.08 -11.42
C ARG A 40 8.29 -11.73 -12.11
N ILE A 41 7.25 -10.92 -11.87
CA ILE A 41 7.16 -9.55 -12.42
C ILE A 41 8.31 -8.70 -11.88
N MET A 42 8.55 -8.74 -10.56
CA MET A 42 9.63 -7.97 -9.95
C MET A 42 11.01 -8.43 -10.40
N ALA A 43 11.22 -9.74 -10.54
CA ALA A 43 12.47 -10.31 -11.06
C ALA A 43 12.75 -9.84 -12.50
N ARG A 44 11.71 -9.84 -13.38
CA ARG A 44 11.85 -9.41 -14.78
C ARG A 44 12.25 -7.95 -14.91
N LEU A 45 11.73 -7.08 -14.04
CA LEU A 45 12.00 -5.64 -14.06
C LEU A 45 13.18 -5.26 -13.12
N SER A 46 13.88 -6.25 -12.60
CA SER A 46 15.06 -6.01 -11.76
C SER A 46 16.15 -5.26 -12.53
N GLY A 47 16.65 -4.17 -11.97
CA GLY A 47 17.66 -3.32 -12.60
C GLY A 47 17.15 -2.28 -13.61
N CYS A 48 15.84 -2.27 -13.92
CA CYS A 48 15.25 -1.27 -14.83
C CYS A 48 14.93 0.08 -14.16
N GLY A 49 15.20 0.24 -12.85
CA GLY A 49 14.87 1.48 -12.12
C GLY A 49 13.39 1.66 -11.80
N VAL A 50 12.56 0.65 -12.08
CA VAL A 50 11.13 0.64 -11.76
C VAL A 50 10.93 0.43 -10.26
N GLN A 51 10.00 1.18 -9.67
CA GLN A 51 9.63 1.02 -8.27
C GLN A 51 8.36 0.16 -8.13
N PHE A 52 8.23 -0.57 -7.02
CA PHE A 52 7.09 -1.45 -6.79
C PHE A 52 6.34 -1.04 -5.52
N ALA A 53 5.03 -0.89 -5.65
CA ALA A 53 4.12 -0.80 -4.52
C ALA A 53 3.26 -2.08 -4.48
N VAL A 54 3.28 -2.78 -3.34
CA VAL A 54 2.64 -4.10 -3.23
C VAL A 54 1.57 -4.10 -2.14
N ASP A 55 0.35 -4.41 -2.55
CA ASP A 55 -0.80 -4.64 -1.67
C ASP A 55 -1.21 -6.10 -1.78
N ALA A 56 -0.56 -6.94 -1.01
CA ALA A 56 -0.76 -8.38 -0.98
C ALA A 56 -0.60 -8.92 0.45
N SER A 57 -1.05 -10.14 0.69
CA SER A 57 -0.97 -10.80 1.99
C SER A 57 -0.25 -12.15 1.91
N GLY A 58 0.06 -12.73 3.06
CA GLY A 58 0.57 -14.09 3.20
C GLY A 58 1.86 -14.34 2.40
N SER A 59 1.89 -15.46 1.69
CA SER A 59 3.06 -15.90 0.91
C SER A 59 3.39 -14.99 -0.28
N LEU A 60 2.38 -14.35 -0.89
CA LEU A 60 2.61 -13.38 -1.96
C LEU A 60 3.44 -12.19 -1.47
N LEU A 61 3.08 -11.63 -0.30
CA LEU A 61 3.84 -10.53 0.30
C LEU A 61 5.26 -10.95 0.66
N ARG A 62 5.42 -12.12 1.33
CA ARG A 62 6.77 -12.61 1.67
C ARG A 62 7.63 -12.85 0.44
N GLY A 63 7.05 -13.37 -0.64
CA GLY A 63 7.76 -13.66 -1.88
C GLY A 63 8.37 -12.44 -2.57
N VAL A 64 7.81 -11.24 -2.36
CA VAL A 64 8.30 -10.01 -2.99
C VAL A 64 9.35 -9.27 -2.17
N LEU A 65 9.50 -9.53 -0.87
CA LEU A 65 10.43 -8.82 0.01
C LEU A 65 11.90 -8.87 -0.47
N PRO A 66 12.43 -10.00 -0.99
CA PRO A 66 13.80 -10.06 -1.50
C PRO A 66 14.07 -9.08 -2.65
N TYR A 67 13.04 -8.64 -3.37
CA TYR A 67 13.14 -7.67 -4.48
C TYR A 67 13.07 -6.21 -4.02
N ARG A 68 13.00 -5.97 -2.71
CA ARG A 68 13.05 -4.65 -2.08
C ARG A 68 11.98 -3.67 -2.61
N PRO A 69 10.68 -4.02 -2.50
CA PRO A 69 9.60 -3.12 -2.92
C PRO A 69 9.73 -1.76 -2.25
N PHE A 70 9.45 -0.69 -3.02
CA PHE A 70 9.42 0.68 -2.51
C PHE A 70 8.41 0.82 -1.36
N LEU A 71 7.23 0.21 -1.54
CA LEU A 71 6.16 0.25 -0.55
C LEU A 71 5.44 -1.10 -0.48
N ILE A 72 5.18 -1.56 0.73
CA ILE A 72 4.20 -2.61 0.99
C ILE A 72 3.07 -2.06 1.86
N LYS A 73 1.83 -2.56 1.67
CA LYS A 73 0.68 -2.07 2.42
C LYS A 73 -0.16 -3.21 3.03
N PRO A 74 0.28 -3.94 4.04
CA PRO A 74 -0.59 -4.84 4.79
C PRO A 74 -1.59 -4.05 5.65
N ASN A 75 -2.75 -4.62 5.94
CA ASN A 75 -3.55 -4.17 7.08
C ASN A 75 -3.03 -4.80 8.38
N HIS A 76 -3.50 -4.30 9.54
CA HIS A 76 -3.00 -4.77 10.85
C HIS A 76 -3.33 -6.25 11.13
N HIS A 77 -4.41 -6.81 10.56
CA HIS A 77 -4.73 -8.23 10.66
C HIS A 77 -3.76 -9.07 9.85
N GLU A 78 -3.55 -8.71 8.57
CA GLU A 78 -2.59 -9.37 7.68
C GLU A 78 -1.17 -9.33 8.23
N LEU A 79 -0.78 -8.18 8.81
CA LEU A 79 0.50 -8.04 9.50
C LEU A 79 0.61 -9.01 10.69
N GLY A 80 -0.42 -9.10 11.53
CA GLY A 80 -0.47 -10.04 12.63
C GLY A 80 -0.39 -11.50 12.17
N GLU A 81 -1.16 -11.86 11.16
CA GLU A 81 -1.17 -13.21 10.58
C GLU A 81 0.22 -13.64 10.05
N LEU A 82 0.96 -12.72 9.41
CA LEU A 82 2.31 -12.99 8.93
C LEU A 82 3.28 -13.44 10.03
N PHE A 83 3.06 -12.98 11.26
CA PHE A 83 3.93 -13.27 12.39
C PHE A 83 3.25 -14.12 13.49
N GLY A 84 2.01 -14.59 13.25
CA GLY A 84 1.26 -15.40 14.21
C GLY A 84 0.80 -14.62 15.45
N GLU A 85 0.69 -13.30 15.36
CA GLU A 85 0.28 -12.40 16.44
C GLU A 85 -1.15 -11.88 16.21
N LYS A 86 -1.88 -11.60 17.30
CA LYS A 86 -3.26 -11.07 17.26
C LYS A 86 -3.37 -9.80 18.10
N ALA A 87 -4.36 -8.97 17.78
CA ALA A 87 -4.68 -7.75 18.54
C ALA A 87 -3.48 -6.83 18.76
N LEU A 88 -2.84 -6.38 17.67
CA LEU A 88 -1.63 -5.57 17.70
C LEU A 88 -1.88 -4.17 18.27
N SER A 89 -1.06 -3.78 19.26
CA SER A 89 -0.89 -2.38 19.67
C SER A 89 -0.13 -1.60 18.60
N ASP A 90 -0.07 -0.26 18.73
CA ASP A 90 0.75 0.59 17.86
C ASP A 90 2.22 0.17 17.86
N ASP A 91 2.75 -0.16 19.04
CA ASP A 91 4.16 -0.55 19.20
C ASP A 91 4.43 -1.93 18.57
N ASP A 92 3.46 -2.85 18.63
CA ASP A 92 3.55 -4.12 17.92
C ASP A 92 3.55 -3.92 16.41
N VAL A 93 2.68 -3.04 15.89
CA VAL A 93 2.65 -2.69 14.47
C VAL A 93 4.00 -2.15 14.02
N VAL A 94 4.59 -1.22 14.76
CA VAL A 94 5.92 -0.65 14.44
C VAL A 94 6.99 -1.74 14.47
N ARG A 95 7.04 -2.55 15.53
CA ARG A 95 7.99 -3.66 15.69
C ARG A 95 7.91 -4.68 14.55
N LEU A 96 6.69 -5.03 14.11
CA LEU A 96 6.50 -5.96 13.00
C LEU A 96 6.81 -5.33 11.64
N ALA A 97 6.51 -4.05 11.47
CA ALA A 97 6.90 -3.29 10.27
C ALA A 97 8.43 -3.20 10.14
N GLU A 98 9.16 -3.04 11.26
CA GLU A 98 10.63 -3.09 11.27
C GLU A 98 11.17 -4.45 10.81
N LYS A 99 10.53 -5.56 11.22
CA LYS A 99 10.89 -6.89 10.72
C LYS A 99 10.72 -6.99 9.21
N LEU A 100 9.57 -6.56 8.65
CA LEU A 100 9.33 -6.58 7.20
C LEU A 100 10.31 -5.69 6.45
N ARG A 101 10.71 -4.56 7.03
CA ARG A 101 11.77 -3.71 6.47
C ARG A 101 13.11 -4.43 6.50
N GLY A 102 13.44 -5.12 7.57
CA GLY A 102 14.64 -5.97 7.68
C GLY A 102 14.64 -7.14 6.68
N GLU A 103 13.46 -7.65 6.29
CA GLU A 103 13.29 -8.68 5.27
C GLU A 103 13.36 -8.12 3.83
N GLY A 104 13.34 -6.77 3.63
CA GLY A 104 13.58 -6.15 2.33
C GLY A 104 12.68 -4.98 1.96
N ALA A 105 11.49 -4.83 2.53
CA ALA A 105 10.62 -3.69 2.22
C ALA A 105 11.32 -2.35 2.53
N ARG A 106 11.24 -1.38 1.63
CA ARG A 106 11.79 -0.03 1.90
C ARG A 106 10.87 0.76 2.81
N ASN A 107 9.58 0.80 2.51
CA ASN A 107 8.56 1.47 3.30
C ASN A 107 7.43 0.49 3.63
N VAL A 108 6.87 0.57 4.84
CA VAL A 108 5.76 -0.27 5.30
C VAL A 108 4.62 0.63 5.76
N LEU A 109 3.52 0.63 5.02
CA LEU A 109 2.28 1.33 5.34
C LEU A 109 1.27 0.34 5.90
N VAL A 110 0.94 0.46 7.19
CA VAL A 110 -0.04 -0.43 7.82
C VAL A 110 -1.37 0.29 8.01
N SER A 111 -2.41 -0.19 7.33
CA SER A 111 -3.77 0.33 7.51
C SER A 111 -4.43 -0.32 8.73
N ARG A 112 -5.18 0.49 9.53
CA ARG A 112 -5.78 0.08 10.79
C ARG A 112 -7.28 0.41 10.87
N ALA A 113 -7.93 0.43 9.75
CA ALA A 113 -9.36 0.76 9.62
C ALA A 113 -9.71 2.07 10.36
N GLY A 114 -10.61 2.01 11.36
CA GLY A 114 -11.03 3.16 12.16
C GLY A 114 -9.93 3.82 13.00
N ASP A 115 -8.79 3.14 13.21
CA ASP A 115 -7.63 3.67 13.94
C ASP A 115 -6.62 4.39 13.02
N GLY A 116 -6.93 4.49 11.72
CA GLY A 116 -6.10 5.21 10.74
C GLY A 116 -4.98 4.38 10.15
N ALA A 117 -3.74 4.87 10.17
CA ALA A 117 -2.61 4.18 9.56
C ALA A 117 -1.27 4.54 10.23
N ILE A 118 -0.32 3.63 10.12
CA ILE A 118 1.07 3.80 10.54
C ILE A 118 1.98 3.55 9.34
N LEU A 119 2.92 4.45 9.10
CA LEU A 119 3.97 4.30 8.10
C LEU A 119 5.32 4.21 8.81
N LEU A 120 6.10 3.21 8.48
CA LEU A 120 7.54 3.14 8.75
C LEU A 120 8.28 3.38 7.44
N ASP A 121 9.04 4.48 7.34
CA ASP A 121 9.77 4.81 6.12
C ASP A 121 11.13 4.10 6.02
N GLU A 122 11.76 4.22 4.87
CA GLU A 122 13.06 3.61 4.57
C GLU A 122 14.22 4.13 5.45
N ASN A 123 14.04 5.27 6.12
CA ASN A 123 15.00 5.85 7.06
C ASN A 123 14.74 5.40 8.51
N GLY A 124 13.68 4.61 8.76
CA GLY A 124 13.30 4.15 10.09
C GLY A 124 12.43 5.15 10.86
N LYS A 125 11.94 6.21 10.20
CA LYS A 125 11.03 7.15 10.84
C LYS A 125 9.60 6.63 10.80
N VAL A 126 8.92 6.74 11.94
CA VAL A 126 7.52 6.34 12.12
C VAL A 126 6.62 7.56 12.00
N TYR A 127 5.57 7.43 11.22
CA TYR A 127 4.50 8.41 11.08
C TYR A 127 3.18 7.73 11.44
N LYS A 128 2.35 8.40 12.22
CA LYS A 128 1.02 7.92 12.63
C LYS A 128 -0.03 8.93 12.23
N ILE A 129 -1.16 8.46 11.73
CA ILE A 129 -2.31 9.30 11.40
C ILE A 129 -3.59 8.59 11.82
N GLY A 130 -4.50 9.30 12.49
CA GLY A 130 -5.83 8.79 12.80
C GLY A 130 -6.73 8.75 11.58
N ALA A 131 -7.78 7.92 11.62
CA ALA A 131 -8.82 7.94 10.59
C ALA A 131 -9.61 9.25 10.63
N ALA A 132 -10.07 9.70 9.45
CA ALA A 132 -10.99 10.82 9.38
C ALA A 132 -12.33 10.45 10.06
N LYS A 133 -12.98 11.46 10.65
CA LYS A 133 -14.33 11.28 11.23
C LYS A 133 -15.38 11.27 10.14
N GLY A 134 -16.26 10.29 10.15
CA GLY A 134 -17.35 10.15 9.18
C GLY A 134 -18.11 8.85 9.37
N THR A 135 -19.18 8.67 8.59
CA THR A 135 -19.98 7.45 8.59
C THR A 135 -19.48 6.52 7.49
N VAL A 136 -19.06 5.32 7.86
CA VAL A 136 -18.65 4.29 6.90
C VAL A 136 -19.89 3.78 6.16
N ILE A 137 -19.87 3.90 4.84
CA ILE A 137 -20.92 3.41 3.92
C ILE A 137 -20.46 2.09 3.28
N ASN A 138 -19.23 2.07 2.76
CA ASN A 138 -18.66 0.88 2.12
C ASN A 138 -17.13 0.91 2.22
N SER A 139 -16.52 -0.08 2.84
CA SER A 139 -15.06 -0.15 3.00
C SER A 139 -14.32 -0.81 1.83
N VAL A 140 -15.04 -1.36 0.84
CA VAL A 140 -14.44 -2.00 -0.34
C VAL A 140 -13.67 -0.95 -1.15
N GLY A 141 -12.40 -1.26 -1.48
CA GLY A 141 -11.53 -0.35 -2.22
C GLY A 141 -10.90 0.78 -1.39
N ALA A 142 -11.21 0.87 -0.07
CA ALA A 142 -10.59 1.88 0.79
C ALA A 142 -9.06 1.67 0.92
N GLY A 143 -8.60 0.41 0.96
CA GLY A 143 -7.19 0.04 0.95
C GLY A 143 -6.47 0.46 -0.32
N ASP A 144 -7.08 0.18 -1.49
CA ASP A 144 -6.56 0.56 -2.80
C ASP A 144 -6.50 2.08 -2.94
N SER A 145 -7.55 2.78 -2.49
CA SER A 145 -7.59 4.24 -2.48
C SER A 145 -6.53 4.85 -1.56
N MET A 146 -6.26 4.22 -0.41
CA MET A 146 -5.18 4.65 0.49
C MET A 146 -3.81 4.50 -0.21
N LEU A 147 -3.56 3.37 -0.86
CA LEU A 147 -2.33 3.15 -1.60
C LEU A 147 -2.16 4.17 -2.73
N ALA A 148 -3.21 4.38 -3.54
CA ALA A 148 -3.20 5.34 -4.64
C ALA A 148 -2.96 6.78 -4.15
N GLY A 149 -3.65 7.20 -3.08
CA GLY A 149 -3.46 8.51 -2.47
C GLY A 149 -2.06 8.71 -1.90
N PHE A 150 -1.50 7.68 -1.25
CA PHE A 150 -0.13 7.70 -0.76
C PHE A 150 0.87 7.91 -1.90
N LEU A 151 0.78 7.11 -2.96
CA LEU A 151 1.66 7.22 -4.12
C LEU A 151 1.53 8.59 -4.81
N ALA A 152 0.31 9.08 -4.99
CA ALA A 152 0.07 10.41 -5.58
C ALA A 152 0.68 11.54 -4.73
N GLY A 153 0.57 11.46 -3.41
CA GLY A 153 1.17 12.41 -2.47
C GLY A 153 2.69 12.38 -2.51
N TRP A 154 3.26 11.19 -2.49
CA TRP A 154 4.71 11.01 -2.52
C TRP A 154 5.31 11.46 -3.86
N LEU A 155 4.74 11.07 -4.99
CA LEU A 155 5.17 11.51 -6.32
C LEU A 155 5.16 13.03 -6.49
N LYS A 156 4.22 13.70 -5.83
CA LYS A 156 4.08 15.16 -5.91
C LYS A 156 5.10 15.90 -5.06
N THR A 157 5.47 15.38 -3.90
CA THR A 157 6.21 16.15 -2.88
C THR A 157 7.47 15.48 -2.37
N GLY A 158 7.63 14.16 -2.51
CA GLY A 158 8.68 13.40 -1.84
C GLY A 158 8.55 13.35 -0.30
N ASP A 159 7.47 13.90 0.27
CA ASP A 159 7.25 13.97 1.71
C ASP A 159 6.35 12.83 2.19
N TYR A 160 6.87 11.98 3.09
CA TYR A 160 6.15 10.83 3.62
C TYR A 160 4.96 11.21 4.52
N ALA A 161 5.04 12.32 5.25
CA ALA A 161 3.93 12.77 6.09
C ALA A 161 2.76 13.25 5.21
N HIS A 162 3.06 14.01 4.15
CA HIS A 162 2.07 14.43 3.16
C HIS A 162 1.46 13.23 2.42
N ALA A 163 2.28 12.28 2.00
CA ALA A 163 1.85 11.05 1.32
C ALA A 163 0.89 10.25 2.21
N LEU A 164 1.25 10.05 3.49
CA LEU A 164 0.41 9.35 4.46
C LEU A 164 -0.93 10.06 4.68
N ALA A 165 -0.91 11.39 4.82
CA ALA A 165 -2.12 12.19 5.02
C ALA A 165 -3.07 12.10 3.81
N LEU A 166 -2.53 12.18 2.58
CA LEU A 166 -3.34 12.05 1.37
C LEU A 166 -3.87 10.62 1.20
N GLY A 167 -3.06 9.61 1.52
CA GLY A 167 -3.47 8.20 1.51
C GLY A 167 -4.60 7.92 2.49
N ALA A 168 -4.46 8.35 3.75
CA ALA A 168 -5.50 8.17 4.76
C ALA A 168 -6.80 8.90 4.39
N ALA A 169 -6.70 10.10 3.82
CA ALA A 169 -7.84 10.85 3.32
C ALA A 169 -8.55 10.14 2.16
N ALA A 170 -7.80 9.58 1.21
CA ALA A 170 -8.36 8.85 0.07
C ALA A 170 -9.07 7.56 0.52
N GLY A 171 -8.45 6.78 1.42
CA GLY A 171 -9.07 5.60 2.03
C GLY A 171 -10.35 5.94 2.77
N SER A 172 -10.33 7.00 3.61
CA SER A 172 -11.51 7.46 4.35
C SER A 172 -12.61 7.97 3.42
N ALA A 173 -12.25 8.75 2.37
CA ALA A 173 -13.21 9.24 1.39
C ALA A 173 -13.95 8.11 0.68
N THR A 174 -13.23 7.04 0.34
CA THR A 174 -13.83 5.83 -0.26
C THR A 174 -14.72 5.11 0.74
N ALA A 175 -14.27 4.93 1.98
CA ALA A 175 -15.08 4.30 3.02
C ALA A 175 -16.39 5.07 3.32
N PHE A 176 -16.42 6.38 3.14
CA PHE A 176 -17.60 7.26 3.34
C PHE A 176 -18.46 7.44 2.09
N SER A 177 -18.15 6.73 1.01
CA SER A 177 -18.87 6.80 -0.27
C SER A 177 -19.46 5.44 -0.65
N ALA A 178 -20.49 5.43 -1.48
CA ALA A 178 -21.05 4.18 -2.03
C ALA A 178 -20.08 3.48 -3.00
N GLY A 179 -19.14 4.23 -3.58
CA GLY A 179 -18.08 3.77 -4.45
C GLY A 179 -16.76 4.44 -4.10
N ILE A 180 -15.86 4.64 -5.07
CA ILE A 180 -14.59 5.32 -4.87
C ILE A 180 -14.86 6.78 -4.48
N GLY A 181 -14.12 7.27 -3.47
CA GLY A 181 -14.24 8.64 -2.96
C GLY A 181 -13.92 9.70 -4.02
N SER A 182 -14.74 10.77 -4.06
CA SER A 182 -14.48 11.86 -4.99
C SER A 182 -13.22 12.65 -4.62
N ARG A 183 -12.57 13.25 -5.63
CA ARG A 183 -11.41 14.13 -5.42
C ARG A 183 -11.69 15.23 -4.41
N GLU A 184 -12.86 15.83 -4.50
CA GLU A 184 -13.32 16.92 -3.63
C GLU A 184 -13.36 16.50 -2.15
N LEU A 185 -13.88 15.30 -1.88
CA LEU A 185 -13.92 14.72 -0.53
C LEU A 185 -12.52 14.39 -0.03
N VAL A 186 -11.66 13.80 -0.87
CA VAL A 186 -10.25 13.51 -0.53
C VAL A 186 -9.51 14.81 -0.15
N GLU A 187 -9.62 15.88 -0.96
CA GLU A 187 -8.97 17.15 -0.69
C GLU A 187 -9.48 17.80 0.60
N LYS A 188 -10.79 17.71 0.89
CA LYS A 188 -11.38 18.18 2.14
C LYS A 188 -10.82 17.44 3.36
N LEU A 189 -10.79 16.11 3.31
CA LEU A 189 -10.29 15.28 4.41
C LEU A 189 -8.79 15.42 4.61
N SER A 190 -8.00 15.55 3.54
CA SER A 190 -6.55 15.73 3.61
C SER A 190 -6.17 17.06 4.29
N LYS A 191 -6.88 18.16 4.03
CA LYS A 191 -6.65 19.45 4.70
C LYS A 191 -6.83 19.35 6.22
N ASN A 192 -7.84 18.61 6.66
CA ASN A 192 -8.13 18.39 8.08
C ASN A 192 -7.06 17.50 8.76
N ALA A 193 -6.49 16.55 8.04
CA ALA A 193 -5.45 15.65 8.54
C ALA A 193 -4.09 16.37 8.73
N ILE A 194 -3.77 17.32 7.83
CA ILE A 194 -2.50 18.08 7.87
C ILE A 194 -2.59 19.22 8.90
N ASN A 195 -3.78 19.80 9.14
CA ASN A 195 -4.02 20.90 10.08
C ASN A 195 -5.06 20.52 11.15
N PRO A 196 -4.68 19.73 12.17
CA PRO A 196 -5.63 19.24 13.19
C PRO A 196 -6.19 20.35 14.13
N LYS A 197 -5.79 21.62 13.97
CA LYS A 197 -6.17 22.74 14.85
C LYS A 197 -7.53 23.41 14.52
N ASN A 198 -8.26 22.94 13.51
CA ASN A 198 -9.53 23.54 13.06
C ASN A 198 -10.77 22.67 13.32
N ASN A 199 -10.75 21.82 14.36
CA ASN A 199 -11.95 21.10 14.83
C ASN A 199 -12.17 21.32 16.32
#